data_2e4210bd1355387184f9e886df7699a1
#
_entry.id   2e4210bd1355387184f9e886df7699a1
#
_cell.length_a   1.000
_cell.length_b   1.000
_cell.length_c   1.000
_cell.angle_alpha   90.00
_cell.angle_beta   90.00
_cell.angle_gamma   90.00
#
_symmetry.space_group_name_H-M   'P 1'
#
loop_
_entity.id
_entity.type
_entity.pdbx_description
1 polymer ?
#
loop_
_entity_poly.entity_id
_entity_poly.type
_entity_poly.pdbx_seq_one_letter_code
_entity_poly.pdbx_strand_id
1 'polypeptide(L)'
;MSHRHQGPRISVPFVASLLMFIAACGQATPSAPPSTDPASSPSAASVAPSIGPSAATIASVGASLPACLDDATWRCLTVDVPIDRKDPSLGTIPIHAYVQSRTDLSDPPAEPIIVTPGGPGASIWRDHGWLPMADWQANHDTVLIDPRGVGASGVIDCPELEAGAHDVSEVRAAAAACATKLGPAADRYGAPDVALDIEAVRDALGIEAFDYYGASYATVDQQAYAARFPERLHALVLDSGFPQVDTLDGYFWGVDYPGASMRVLGLLCARDATCAKAHPDPRAEIGGLAARIRKEPIVAKNSLDVPVTINEGAIAMLTSLLGRQDWQLSAGDLLDAAAAAQHGSPDKLAQLVNDHPTWSGGGGGDIAGFSQGDNAAAQCVDGAFPWDPADAPDVRAKKFDAALKALPDTAFAPFSAEGWASGYLSFLALCFDWPAPKHIEPIIPDVTALASIPTLILSGELDLSAPTEVNKPLQTLFPQAPFVVVAGAGHDAAAPFMGACGGPVVAKFFDTLKADPGACSTPPR
;
A
#
# COMPACT_ATOMS: atom_id res chain seq x y z
N MET A 1 1.48 -31.43 46.91
CA MET A 1 2.59 -31.41 45.96
C MET A 1 2.03 -31.76 44.60
N SER A 2 1.72 -30.75 43.78
CA SER A 2 1.18 -30.93 42.44
C SER A 2 1.94 -29.94 41.53
N HIS A 3 2.86 -30.49 40.76
CA HIS A 3 3.61 -29.72 39.73
C HIS A 3 2.71 -29.52 38.51
N ARG A 4 2.29 -28.29 38.24
CA ARG A 4 1.74 -27.88 36.95
C ARG A 4 2.89 -27.57 36.02
N HIS A 5 3.06 -28.35 34.97
CA HIS A 5 3.88 -28.02 33.82
C HIS A 5 3.25 -26.83 33.09
N GLN A 6 3.94 -25.70 33.09
CA GLN A 6 3.69 -24.61 32.14
C GLN A 6 4.46 -24.93 30.87
N GLY A 7 3.75 -25.15 29.76
CA GLY A 7 4.33 -25.21 28.41
C GLY A 7 4.79 -23.82 27.95
N PRO A 8 5.72 -23.74 27.02
CA PRO A 8 6.22 -22.47 26.52
C PRO A 8 5.12 -21.71 25.78
N ARG A 9 4.87 -20.48 26.19
CA ARG A 9 4.08 -19.52 25.43
C ARG A 9 4.92 -19.11 24.23
N ILE A 10 4.50 -19.53 23.05
CA ILE A 10 5.01 -18.97 21.79
C ILE A 10 4.38 -17.59 21.68
N SER A 11 5.17 -16.56 21.91
CA SER A 11 4.79 -15.19 21.59
C SER A 11 4.89 -15.07 20.06
N VAL A 12 3.75 -15.05 19.40
CA VAL A 12 3.67 -14.62 17.99
C VAL A 12 3.88 -13.10 18.00
N PRO A 13 4.85 -12.56 17.30
CA PRO A 13 4.97 -11.11 17.19
C PRO A 13 3.74 -10.57 16.47
N PHE A 14 3.05 -9.64 17.11
CA PHE A 14 2.01 -8.83 16.50
C PHE A 14 2.68 -7.96 15.43
N VAL A 15 2.46 -8.27 14.17
CA VAL A 15 2.74 -7.34 13.08
C VAL A 15 1.58 -6.35 13.06
N ALA A 16 1.84 -5.15 13.57
CA ALA A 16 0.89 -4.06 13.46
C ALA A 16 0.92 -3.56 12.01
N SER A 17 0.09 -4.16 11.16
CA SER A 17 -0.12 -3.64 9.81
C SER A 17 -0.92 -2.36 9.89
N LEU A 18 -0.26 -1.25 9.62
CA LEU A 18 -0.84 0.09 9.59
C LEU A 18 -1.90 0.20 8.49
N LEU A 19 -3.01 0.81 8.80
CA LEU A 19 -3.98 1.28 7.80
C LEU A 19 -3.32 2.34 6.93
N MET A 20 -2.94 1.95 5.72
CA MET A 20 -2.32 2.85 4.77
C MET A 20 -3.31 3.25 3.72
N PHE A 21 -3.53 4.51 3.68
CA PHE A 21 -4.35 5.14 2.68
C PHE A 21 -3.53 6.20 1.98
N ILE A 22 -3.48 6.10 0.69
CA ILE A 22 -2.60 6.88 -0.14
C ILE A 22 -3.40 7.99 -0.80
N ALA A 23 -2.83 9.16 -0.77
CA ALA A 23 -3.27 10.26 -1.59
C ALA A 23 -2.48 10.28 -2.90
N ALA A 24 -3.15 10.30 -4.02
CA ALA A 24 -2.55 10.39 -5.34
C ALA A 24 -2.72 11.76 -6.00
N CYS A 25 -1.82 12.08 -6.87
CA CYS A 25 -1.54 13.40 -7.40
C CYS A 25 -2.42 13.92 -8.52
N GLY A 26 -2.75 15.19 -8.46
CA GLY A 26 -3.17 15.99 -9.58
C GLY A 26 -2.22 17.15 -9.86
N GLN A 27 -1.74 17.27 -11.08
CA GLN A 27 -0.97 18.41 -11.53
C GLN A 27 -1.79 19.30 -12.46
N ALA A 28 -1.79 20.60 -12.21
CA ALA A 28 -2.34 21.60 -13.11
C ALA A 28 -1.42 21.80 -14.32
N THR A 29 -1.96 21.76 -15.52
CA THR A 29 -1.25 22.02 -16.78
C THR A 29 -1.00 23.51 -16.98
N PRO A 30 0.23 23.95 -17.32
CA PRO A 30 0.44 25.28 -17.88
C PRO A 30 0.23 25.28 -19.41
N SER A 31 -0.41 26.33 -19.88
CA SER A 31 -0.69 26.62 -21.30
C SER A 31 0.58 26.74 -22.12
N ALA A 32 0.59 26.15 -23.29
CA ALA A 32 1.68 26.20 -24.26
C ALA A 32 1.79 27.53 -25.00
N PRO A 33 3.00 27.99 -25.37
CA PRO A 33 3.22 29.01 -26.40
C PRO A 33 3.35 28.37 -27.80
N PRO A 34 3.22 29.16 -28.88
CA PRO A 34 2.97 28.63 -30.21
C PRO A 34 4.21 28.14 -30.95
N SER A 35 3.94 27.21 -31.86
CA SER A 35 4.80 26.49 -32.78
C SER A 35 5.62 27.33 -33.73
N THR A 36 6.85 26.88 -34.05
CA THR A 36 7.53 27.12 -35.31
C THR A 36 7.97 25.80 -35.93
N ASP A 37 7.59 25.56 -37.15
CA ASP A 37 7.80 24.42 -38.03
C ASP A 37 9.22 24.35 -38.66
N PRO A 38 9.53 23.37 -39.55
CA PRO A 38 10.23 22.13 -39.23
C PRO A 38 11.56 21.96 -39.99
N ALA A 39 12.35 21.01 -39.56
CA ALA A 39 13.43 20.47 -40.38
C ALA A 39 13.39 18.94 -40.37
N SER A 40 13.22 18.38 -41.53
CA SER A 40 13.22 16.96 -41.85
C SER A 40 14.56 16.28 -41.55
N SER A 41 14.50 15.11 -40.92
CA SER A 41 15.59 14.14 -40.78
C SER A 41 15.16 12.72 -41.09
N PRO A 42 16.05 11.86 -41.59
CA PRO A 42 15.69 10.67 -42.35
C PRO A 42 15.27 9.48 -41.46
N SER A 43 14.34 8.71 -42.01
CA SER A 43 13.87 7.41 -41.53
C SER A 43 15.02 6.47 -41.20
N ALA A 44 15.15 6.11 -39.91
CA ALA A 44 15.92 4.97 -39.48
C ALA A 44 14.97 3.77 -39.38
N ALA A 45 15.29 2.71 -40.09
CA ALA A 45 14.59 1.45 -40.07
C ALA A 45 14.64 0.86 -38.65
N SER A 46 13.47 0.62 -38.07
CA SER A 46 13.31 -0.12 -36.81
C SER A 46 13.75 -1.57 -37.04
N VAL A 47 14.93 -1.90 -36.54
CA VAL A 47 15.30 -3.28 -36.25
C VAL A 47 14.86 -3.53 -34.81
N ALA A 48 13.79 -4.29 -34.62
CA ALA A 48 13.43 -4.79 -33.33
C ALA A 48 14.58 -5.68 -32.81
N PRO A 49 15.15 -5.41 -31.62
CA PRO A 49 16.10 -6.34 -31.03
C PRO A 49 15.33 -7.59 -30.61
N SER A 50 15.69 -8.73 -31.17
CA SER A 50 15.32 -10.03 -30.60
C SER A 50 16.11 -10.18 -29.30
N ILE A 51 15.48 -9.88 -28.18
CA ILE A 51 16.06 -10.09 -26.85
C ILE A 51 15.98 -11.58 -26.58
N GLY A 52 17.10 -12.28 -26.73
CA GLY A 52 17.25 -13.64 -26.25
C GLY A 52 17.47 -13.62 -24.72
N PRO A 53 16.97 -14.59 -23.98
CA PRO A 53 17.05 -14.60 -22.52
C PRO A 53 18.51 -14.64 -22.04
N SER A 54 18.92 -13.62 -21.28
CA SER A 54 20.22 -13.60 -20.58
C SER A 54 20.11 -14.18 -19.18
N ALA A 55 19.48 -15.32 -19.06
CA ALA A 55 19.24 -15.98 -17.78
C ALA A 55 20.50 -16.57 -17.11
N ALA A 56 21.59 -16.74 -17.89
CA ALA A 56 22.87 -17.18 -17.34
C ALA A 56 23.47 -16.20 -16.31
N THR A 57 23.01 -14.93 -16.33
CA THR A 57 23.61 -13.85 -15.54
C THR A 57 23.20 -13.91 -14.08
N ILE A 58 21.92 -14.17 -13.75
CA ILE A 58 21.46 -14.17 -12.36
C ILE A 58 21.96 -15.37 -11.58
N ALA A 59 21.95 -16.58 -12.17
CA ALA A 59 22.53 -17.74 -11.51
C ALA A 59 24.05 -17.55 -11.26
N SER A 60 24.76 -16.85 -12.15
CA SER A 60 26.18 -16.54 -11.97
C SER A 60 26.41 -15.42 -10.95
N VAL A 61 25.59 -14.38 -10.92
CA VAL A 61 25.68 -13.28 -9.94
C VAL A 61 25.27 -13.77 -8.56
N GLY A 62 24.17 -14.49 -8.43
CA GLY A 62 23.74 -15.11 -7.18
C GLY A 62 24.77 -16.06 -6.59
N ALA A 63 25.51 -16.80 -7.41
CA ALA A 63 26.55 -17.73 -6.98
C ALA A 63 27.78 -17.03 -6.37
N SER A 64 28.09 -15.80 -6.77
CA SER A 64 29.24 -15.02 -6.28
C SER A 64 28.90 -14.13 -5.08
N LEU A 65 27.63 -13.93 -4.77
CA LEU A 65 27.19 -13.11 -3.64
C LEU A 65 27.35 -13.87 -2.31
N PRO A 66 27.63 -13.17 -1.21
CA PRO A 66 27.67 -13.77 0.12
C PRO A 66 26.27 -14.29 0.51
N ALA A 67 26.24 -15.35 1.33
CA ALA A 67 25.01 -15.77 1.97
C ALA A 67 24.51 -14.67 2.92
N CYS A 68 23.20 -14.50 3.00
CA CYS A 68 22.60 -13.61 3.99
C CYS A 68 22.86 -14.15 5.40
N LEU A 69 23.01 -13.24 6.37
CA LEU A 69 23.35 -13.62 7.75
C LEU A 69 22.21 -14.37 8.43
N ASP A 70 20.97 -13.98 8.13
CA ASP A 70 19.76 -14.49 8.78
C ASP A 70 19.23 -15.76 8.10
N ASP A 71 19.48 -15.92 6.79
CA ASP A 71 19.09 -17.11 6.03
C ASP A 71 20.10 -17.40 4.90
N ALA A 72 20.89 -18.46 5.08
CA ALA A 72 21.92 -18.86 4.14
C ALA A 72 21.38 -19.43 2.81
N THR A 73 20.08 -19.64 2.67
CA THR A 73 19.44 -20.04 1.39
C THR A 73 19.33 -18.85 0.44
N TRP A 74 19.40 -17.63 0.95
CA TRP A 74 19.44 -16.38 0.20
C TRP A 74 20.86 -15.86 0.04
N ARG A 75 21.05 -15.04 -0.98
CA ARG A 75 22.27 -14.27 -1.24
C ARG A 75 21.97 -12.79 -1.07
N CYS A 76 22.86 -12.06 -0.38
CA CYS A 76 22.66 -10.65 -0.09
C CYS A 76 23.55 -9.76 -0.96
N LEU A 77 22.97 -8.69 -1.47
CA LEU A 77 23.66 -7.61 -2.17
C LEU A 77 23.35 -6.29 -1.46
N THR A 78 24.35 -5.41 -1.39
CA THR A 78 24.14 -4.01 -0.99
C THR A 78 24.71 -3.11 -2.08
N VAL A 79 23.90 -2.14 -2.51
CA VAL A 79 24.28 -1.13 -3.50
C VAL A 79 24.19 0.25 -2.84
N ASP A 80 25.31 0.95 -2.72
CA ASP A 80 25.33 2.32 -2.22
C ASP A 80 24.84 3.27 -3.32
N VAL A 81 23.76 3.98 -3.08
CA VAL A 81 23.19 4.97 -4.01
C VAL A 81 23.20 6.36 -3.39
N PRO A 82 23.30 7.45 -4.17
CA PRO A 82 23.15 8.80 -3.64
C PRO A 82 21.77 9.01 -3.00
N ILE A 83 21.73 9.68 -1.85
CA ILE A 83 20.47 10.13 -1.24
C ILE A 83 19.75 11.05 -2.22
N ASP A 84 20.46 12.04 -2.77
CA ASP A 84 20.00 12.88 -3.87
C ASP A 84 20.98 12.77 -5.04
N ARG A 85 20.50 12.30 -6.20
CA ARG A 85 21.33 12.17 -7.41
C ARG A 85 21.74 13.52 -8.02
N LYS A 86 21.06 14.60 -7.61
CA LYS A 86 21.36 15.98 -8.03
C LYS A 86 22.24 16.73 -7.01
N ASP A 87 22.28 16.27 -5.76
CA ASP A 87 23.13 16.83 -4.71
C ASP A 87 23.93 15.74 -3.99
N PRO A 88 25.11 15.37 -4.51
CA PRO A 88 25.97 14.35 -3.87
C PRO A 88 26.45 14.73 -2.46
N SER A 89 26.29 15.98 -2.04
CA SER A 89 26.71 16.42 -0.71
C SER A 89 25.87 15.82 0.42
N LEU A 90 24.68 15.29 0.11
CA LEU A 90 23.85 14.57 1.06
C LEU A 90 24.36 13.15 1.38
N GLY A 91 25.38 12.66 0.66
CA GLY A 91 25.94 11.34 0.88
C GLY A 91 25.19 10.22 0.16
N THR A 92 25.40 9.00 0.65
CA THR A 92 24.82 7.77 0.08
C THR A 92 23.96 7.04 1.11
N ILE A 93 23.07 6.20 0.60
CA ILE A 93 22.24 5.27 1.37
C ILE A 93 22.46 3.85 0.80
N PRO A 94 22.63 2.82 1.63
CA PRO A 94 22.71 1.44 1.15
C PRO A 94 21.32 0.96 0.73
N ILE A 95 21.21 0.32 -0.42
CA ILE A 95 20.02 -0.43 -0.84
C ILE A 95 20.33 -1.90 -0.74
N HIS A 96 19.52 -2.60 0.05
CA HIS A 96 19.69 -4.03 0.30
C HIS A 96 18.78 -4.86 -0.60
N ALA A 97 19.36 -5.88 -1.22
CA ALA A 97 18.64 -6.84 -2.03
C ALA A 97 18.98 -8.27 -1.60
N TYR A 98 17.99 -9.15 -1.72
CA TYR A 98 18.07 -10.56 -1.35
C TYR A 98 17.74 -11.39 -2.58
N VAL A 99 18.65 -12.28 -2.97
CA VAL A 99 18.53 -13.06 -4.20
C VAL A 99 18.36 -14.54 -3.86
N GLN A 100 17.31 -15.16 -4.38
CA GLN A 100 17.08 -16.59 -4.30
C GLN A 100 16.97 -17.19 -5.70
N SER A 101 17.79 -18.20 -5.97
CA SER A 101 17.75 -18.89 -7.25
C SER A 101 16.51 -19.77 -7.36
N ARG A 102 16.01 -19.93 -8.59
CA ARG A 102 14.96 -20.90 -8.91
C ARG A 102 15.36 -22.33 -8.53
N THR A 103 14.37 -23.18 -8.33
CA THR A 103 14.61 -24.56 -7.87
C THR A 103 14.80 -25.55 -9.02
N ASP A 104 14.22 -25.31 -10.20
CA ASP A 104 14.43 -26.13 -11.40
C ASP A 104 15.53 -25.50 -12.27
N LEU A 105 16.69 -26.17 -12.27
CA LEU A 105 17.84 -25.76 -13.07
C LEU A 105 17.94 -26.56 -14.39
N SER A 106 16.98 -27.44 -14.69
CA SER A 106 16.98 -28.28 -15.90
C SER A 106 16.41 -27.53 -17.11
N ASP A 107 15.52 -26.58 -16.90
CA ASP A 107 14.95 -25.75 -17.94
C ASP A 107 15.70 -24.41 -18.10
N PRO A 108 15.67 -23.80 -19.30
CA PRO A 108 16.13 -22.43 -19.46
C PRO A 108 15.39 -21.53 -18.46
N PRO A 109 16.10 -20.63 -17.78
CA PRO A 109 15.45 -19.75 -16.82
C PRO A 109 14.47 -18.79 -17.51
N ALA A 110 13.35 -18.54 -16.87
CA ALA A 110 12.50 -17.42 -17.16
C ALA A 110 13.12 -16.10 -16.64
N GLU A 111 12.53 -14.97 -16.96
CA GLU A 111 12.94 -13.68 -16.43
C GLU A 111 12.89 -13.69 -14.89
N PRO A 112 13.86 -13.08 -14.22
CA PRO A 112 13.82 -12.98 -12.76
C PRO A 112 12.66 -12.10 -12.31
N ILE A 113 12.09 -12.40 -11.14
CA ILE A 113 11.05 -11.59 -10.54
C ILE A 113 11.68 -10.67 -9.50
N ILE A 114 11.59 -9.35 -9.70
CA ILE A 114 11.88 -8.36 -8.67
C ILE A 114 10.60 -8.09 -7.86
N VAL A 115 10.76 -7.98 -6.53
CA VAL A 115 9.66 -7.72 -5.61
C VAL A 115 10.05 -6.60 -4.66
N THR A 116 9.15 -5.62 -4.51
CA THR A 116 9.24 -4.59 -3.47
C THR A 116 8.01 -4.67 -2.55
N PRO A 117 8.13 -4.23 -1.29
CA PRO A 117 7.04 -4.27 -0.34
C PRO A 117 6.05 -3.12 -0.56
N GLY A 118 4.86 -3.28 -0.01
CA GLY A 118 3.91 -2.20 0.17
C GLY A 118 4.27 -1.31 1.35
N GLY A 119 3.28 -0.68 1.86
CA GLY A 119 3.46 0.18 3.00
C GLY A 119 2.90 1.56 2.72
N PRO A 120 3.71 2.57 2.39
CA PRO A 120 5.18 2.55 2.41
C PRO A 120 5.75 2.29 3.79
N GLY A 121 7.01 1.92 3.87
CA GLY A 121 7.70 1.69 5.14
C GLY A 121 7.87 0.21 5.54
N ALA A 122 7.25 -0.75 4.83
CA ALA A 122 7.43 -2.17 5.09
C ALA A 122 8.77 -2.69 4.54
N SER A 123 9.37 -3.68 5.21
CA SER A 123 10.53 -4.43 4.73
C SER A 123 10.08 -5.72 4.05
N ILE A 124 10.44 -5.90 2.78
CA ILE A 124 10.11 -7.13 2.07
C ILE A 124 10.82 -8.34 2.67
N TRP A 125 12.01 -8.15 3.22
CA TRP A 125 12.73 -9.22 3.88
C TRP A 125 11.99 -9.78 5.10
N ARG A 126 11.30 -8.93 5.85
CA ARG A 126 10.49 -9.35 7.00
C ARG A 126 9.17 -9.97 6.57
N ASP A 127 8.63 -9.51 5.46
CA ASP A 127 7.30 -9.88 4.97
C ASP A 127 7.33 -10.93 3.84
N HIS A 128 8.52 -11.43 3.42
CA HIS A 128 8.63 -12.34 2.28
C HIS A 128 7.83 -13.65 2.42
N GLY A 129 7.53 -14.07 3.64
CA GLY A 129 6.63 -15.22 3.88
C GLY A 129 5.19 -15.01 3.40
N TRP A 130 4.80 -13.79 3.05
CA TRP A 130 3.49 -13.44 2.49
C TRP A 130 3.46 -13.54 0.96
N LEU A 131 4.62 -13.66 0.34
CA LEU A 131 4.71 -13.74 -1.12
C LEU A 131 4.31 -15.15 -1.62
N PRO A 132 3.64 -15.26 -2.76
CA PRO A 132 3.29 -16.55 -3.38
C PRO A 132 4.50 -17.17 -4.10
N MET A 133 5.68 -17.12 -3.48
CA MET A 133 6.94 -17.58 -4.08
C MET A 133 6.90 -19.03 -4.50
N ALA A 134 6.21 -19.89 -3.73
CA ALA A 134 6.08 -21.30 -4.05
C ALA A 134 5.45 -21.55 -5.42
N ASP A 135 4.67 -20.60 -5.94
CA ASP A 135 3.97 -20.72 -7.22
C ASP A 135 4.90 -20.42 -8.42
N TRP A 136 5.94 -19.56 -8.26
CA TRP A 136 6.83 -19.18 -9.36
C TRP A 136 8.30 -19.61 -9.19
N GLN A 137 8.73 -19.98 -7.98
CA GLN A 137 10.13 -20.27 -7.67
C GLN A 137 10.71 -21.47 -8.44
N ALA A 138 9.86 -22.30 -9.06
CA ALA A 138 10.35 -23.38 -9.90
C ALA A 138 11.20 -22.83 -11.06
N ASN A 139 10.70 -21.81 -11.76
CA ASN A 139 11.25 -21.33 -13.02
C ASN A 139 11.92 -19.95 -12.93
N HIS A 140 11.56 -19.14 -11.93
CA HIS A 140 12.03 -17.77 -11.79
C HIS A 140 12.97 -17.60 -10.61
N ASP A 141 14.10 -16.95 -10.85
CA ASP A 141 14.91 -16.39 -9.76
C ASP A 141 14.14 -15.24 -9.10
N THR A 142 14.26 -15.07 -7.79
CA THR A 142 13.54 -14.01 -7.06
C THR A 142 14.53 -13.03 -6.45
N VAL A 143 14.29 -11.75 -6.65
CA VAL A 143 15.06 -10.64 -6.07
C VAL A 143 14.12 -9.78 -5.23
N LEU A 144 14.31 -9.80 -3.92
CA LEU A 144 13.60 -8.94 -2.99
C LEU A 144 14.43 -7.67 -2.76
N ILE A 145 13.81 -6.50 -2.79
CA ILE A 145 14.50 -5.23 -2.56
C ILE A 145 13.77 -4.48 -1.44
N ASP A 146 14.48 -4.22 -0.34
CA ASP A 146 14.03 -3.23 0.64
C ASP A 146 14.24 -1.82 0.05
N PRO A 147 13.19 -1.00 -0.10
CA PRO A 147 13.34 0.37 -0.56
C PRO A 147 14.21 1.20 0.39
N ARG A 148 14.70 2.36 -0.09
CA ARG A 148 15.37 3.33 0.79
C ARG A 148 14.49 3.67 1.99
N GLY A 149 15.08 3.80 3.17
CA GLY A 149 14.38 4.17 4.39
C GLY A 149 13.79 3.02 5.19
N VAL A 150 13.87 1.76 4.70
CA VAL A 150 13.31 0.61 5.40
C VAL A 150 14.32 -0.52 5.59
N GLY A 151 14.10 -1.40 6.56
CA GLY A 151 14.88 -2.60 6.79
C GLY A 151 16.39 -2.33 6.84
N ALA A 152 17.15 -3.09 6.04
CA ALA A 152 18.59 -2.90 5.92
C ALA A 152 18.97 -1.74 4.97
N SER A 153 18.01 -1.14 4.26
CA SER A 153 18.22 -0.05 3.30
C SER A 153 18.18 1.34 3.96
N GLY A 154 18.91 1.50 5.07
CA GLY A 154 19.04 2.78 5.75
C GLY A 154 17.77 3.22 6.46
N VAL A 155 17.19 2.34 7.29
CA VAL A 155 15.92 2.55 8.00
C VAL A 155 15.80 3.94 8.64
N ILE A 156 14.68 4.61 8.39
CA ILE A 156 14.34 5.88 9.03
C ILE A 156 13.75 5.58 10.40
N ASP A 157 14.53 5.83 11.44
CA ASP A 157 14.11 5.70 12.83
C ASP A 157 13.64 7.06 13.36
N CYS A 158 12.33 7.23 13.50
CA CYS A 158 11.71 8.41 14.10
C CYS A 158 10.95 8.00 15.37
N PRO A 159 11.62 7.99 16.54
CA PRO A 159 11.07 7.43 17.78
C PRO A 159 9.72 7.98 18.18
N GLU A 160 9.43 9.23 17.86
CA GLU A 160 8.16 9.89 18.16
C GLU A 160 7.01 9.32 17.30
N LEU A 161 7.28 8.94 16.05
CA LEU A 161 6.32 8.25 15.19
C LEU A 161 6.20 6.77 15.55
N GLU A 162 7.33 6.12 15.84
CA GLU A 162 7.37 4.70 16.22
C GLU A 162 6.66 4.44 17.57
N ALA A 163 6.65 5.43 18.46
CA ALA A 163 5.91 5.34 19.73
C ALA A 163 4.38 5.32 19.55
N GLY A 164 3.90 5.74 18.38
CA GLY A 164 2.49 5.98 18.12
C GLY A 164 2.00 7.31 18.70
N ALA A 165 0.87 7.77 18.18
CA ALA A 165 0.23 9.00 18.62
C ALA A 165 -1.24 8.76 18.98
N HIS A 166 -1.78 9.53 19.90
CA HIS A 166 -3.15 9.38 20.39
C HIS A 166 -4.13 10.36 19.74
N ASP A 167 -3.60 11.44 19.18
CA ASP A 167 -4.40 12.46 18.50
C ASP A 167 -3.64 13.15 17.35
N VAL A 168 -4.37 13.95 16.56
CA VAL A 168 -3.85 14.66 15.39
C VAL A 168 -2.70 15.62 15.77
N SER A 169 -2.71 16.23 16.96
CA SER A 169 -1.66 17.17 17.36
C SER A 169 -0.34 16.46 17.68
N GLU A 170 -0.40 15.29 18.31
CA GLU A 170 0.75 14.43 18.56
C GLU A 170 1.34 13.90 17.25
N VAL A 171 0.49 13.45 16.32
CA VAL A 171 0.91 13.03 14.98
C VAL A 171 1.68 14.12 14.26
N ARG A 172 1.14 15.34 14.23
CA ARG A 172 1.78 16.48 13.57
C ARG A 172 3.14 16.80 14.21
N ALA A 173 3.20 16.80 15.54
CA ALA A 173 4.44 17.06 16.27
C ALA A 173 5.50 15.99 15.99
N ALA A 174 5.12 14.71 15.98
CA ALA A 174 6.00 13.59 15.68
C ALA A 174 6.52 13.65 14.24
N ALA A 175 5.65 13.95 13.27
CA ALA A 175 6.03 14.11 11.86
C ALA A 175 7.00 15.28 11.65
N ALA A 176 6.75 16.43 12.30
CA ALA A 176 7.65 17.58 12.25
C ALA A 176 9.03 17.27 12.87
N ALA A 177 9.08 16.50 13.95
CA ALA A 177 10.33 16.06 14.58
C ALA A 177 11.10 15.13 13.63
N CYS A 178 10.43 14.16 13.02
CA CYS A 178 11.00 13.25 12.04
C CYS A 178 11.56 14.01 10.82
N ALA A 179 10.78 14.90 10.23
CA ALA A 179 11.20 15.74 9.13
C ALA A 179 12.42 16.61 9.46
N THR A 180 12.47 17.15 10.70
CA THR A 180 13.63 17.90 11.20
C THR A 180 14.88 17.02 11.27
N LYS A 181 14.74 15.77 11.74
CA LYS A 181 15.82 14.78 11.79
C LYS A 181 16.36 14.46 10.41
N LEU A 182 15.49 14.25 9.42
CA LEU A 182 15.87 13.99 8.04
C LEU A 182 16.50 15.21 7.35
N GLY A 183 16.11 16.41 7.76
CA GLY A 183 16.64 17.66 7.22
C GLY A 183 16.49 17.75 5.70
N PRO A 184 17.58 18.04 4.94
CA PRO A 184 17.51 18.16 3.48
C PRO A 184 17.12 16.87 2.73
N ALA A 185 17.21 15.72 3.38
CA ALA A 185 16.85 14.44 2.79
C ALA A 185 15.33 14.12 2.90
N ALA A 186 14.56 14.93 3.62
CA ALA A 186 13.15 14.63 3.90
C ALA A 186 12.26 14.49 2.65
N ASP A 187 12.69 15.00 1.49
CA ASP A 187 12.00 14.90 0.20
C ASP A 187 12.62 13.88 -0.77
N ARG A 188 13.43 12.91 -0.25
CA ARG A 188 14.18 11.94 -1.05
C ARG A 188 13.72 10.48 -0.87
N TYR A 189 12.54 10.24 -0.35
CA TYR A 189 12.01 8.90 -0.07
C TYR A 189 10.74 8.57 -0.87
N GLY A 190 10.44 9.34 -1.92
CA GLY A 190 9.30 9.09 -2.80
C GLY A 190 9.60 8.04 -3.89
N ALA A 191 8.53 7.56 -4.53
CA ALA A 191 8.57 6.54 -5.57
C ALA A 191 9.51 6.85 -6.75
N PRO A 192 9.71 8.11 -7.19
CA PRO A 192 10.72 8.42 -8.20
C PRO A 192 12.15 8.05 -7.82
N ASP A 193 12.53 8.27 -6.55
CA ASP A 193 13.87 7.91 -6.06
C ASP A 193 14.00 6.40 -5.85
N VAL A 194 12.93 5.74 -5.36
CA VAL A 194 12.85 4.27 -5.23
C VAL A 194 13.01 3.59 -6.60
N ALA A 195 12.35 4.10 -7.65
CA ALA A 195 12.49 3.58 -9.00
C ALA A 195 13.95 3.61 -9.51
N LEU A 196 14.68 4.67 -9.20
CA LEU A 196 16.10 4.80 -9.55
C LEU A 196 17.00 3.85 -8.73
N ASP A 197 16.59 3.51 -7.52
CA ASP A 197 17.32 2.54 -6.68
C ASP A 197 17.12 1.12 -7.19
N ILE A 198 15.89 0.77 -7.58
CA ILE A 198 15.59 -0.52 -8.21
C ILE A 198 16.43 -0.69 -9.48
N GLU A 199 16.56 0.37 -10.30
CA GLU A 199 17.40 0.34 -11.50
C GLU A 199 18.88 0.13 -11.15
N ALA A 200 19.38 0.75 -10.08
CA ALA A 200 20.76 0.55 -9.64
C ALA A 200 21.00 -0.91 -9.16
N VAL A 201 20.05 -1.51 -8.45
CA VAL A 201 20.12 -2.93 -8.05
C VAL A 201 20.06 -3.85 -9.27
N ARG A 202 19.12 -3.61 -10.21
CA ARG A 202 19.01 -4.35 -11.46
C ARG A 202 20.35 -4.35 -12.23
N ASP A 203 20.95 -3.17 -12.38
CA ASP A 203 22.21 -3.00 -13.11
C ASP A 203 23.37 -3.71 -12.40
N ALA A 204 23.46 -3.58 -11.07
CA ALA A 204 24.48 -4.27 -10.27
C ALA A 204 24.37 -5.80 -10.34
N LEU A 205 23.16 -6.34 -10.53
CA LEU A 205 22.90 -7.76 -10.75
C LEU A 205 23.11 -8.18 -12.21
N GLY A 206 23.27 -7.24 -13.15
CA GLY A 206 23.42 -7.51 -14.58
C GLY A 206 22.14 -8.06 -15.22
N ILE A 207 20.98 -7.78 -14.66
CA ILE A 207 19.67 -8.18 -15.17
C ILE A 207 19.31 -7.28 -16.36
N GLU A 208 19.02 -7.85 -17.54
CA GLU A 208 18.64 -7.07 -18.71
C GLU A 208 17.18 -6.65 -18.66
N ALA A 209 16.28 -7.59 -18.40
CA ALA A 209 14.85 -7.36 -18.19
C ALA A 209 14.33 -8.29 -17.08
N PHE A 210 13.19 -7.96 -16.48
CA PHE A 210 12.63 -8.70 -15.36
C PHE A 210 11.11 -8.59 -15.31
N ASP A 211 10.50 -9.53 -14.57
CA ASP A 211 9.12 -9.46 -14.13
C ASP A 211 9.05 -8.70 -12.81
N TYR A 212 8.06 -7.82 -12.65
CA TYR A 212 7.95 -7.03 -11.44
C TYR A 212 6.63 -7.32 -10.72
N TYR A 213 6.72 -7.90 -9.53
CA TYR A 213 5.59 -8.10 -8.62
C TYR A 213 5.62 -7.07 -7.48
N GLY A 214 4.49 -6.45 -7.22
CA GLY A 214 4.31 -5.57 -6.08
C GLY A 214 2.85 -5.52 -5.65
N ALA A 215 2.66 -5.41 -4.33
CA ALA A 215 1.34 -5.29 -3.74
C ALA A 215 1.20 -3.96 -2.98
N SER A 216 -0.03 -3.44 -2.89
CA SER A 216 -0.30 -2.22 -2.13
C SER A 216 0.52 -1.01 -2.64
N TYR A 217 1.22 -0.31 -1.75
CA TYR A 217 2.04 0.86 -2.13
C TYR A 217 3.15 0.52 -3.12
N ALA A 218 3.70 -0.68 -3.13
CA ALA A 218 4.67 -1.09 -4.14
C ALA A 218 4.19 -0.82 -5.57
N THR A 219 2.86 -0.80 -5.79
CA THR A 219 2.30 -0.48 -7.11
C THR A 219 2.52 0.98 -7.53
N VAL A 220 2.78 1.87 -6.58
CA VAL A 220 3.19 3.27 -6.85
C VAL A 220 4.63 3.29 -7.36
N ASP A 221 5.53 2.58 -6.68
CA ASP A 221 6.92 2.40 -7.10
C ASP A 221 7.02 1.73 -8.47
N GLN A 222 6.18 0.72 -8.71
CA GLN A 222 6.08 0.04 -9.99
C GLN A 222 5.67 0.98 -11.13
N GLN A 223 4.69 1.86 -10.91
CA GLN A 223 4.28 2.85 -11.89
C GLN A 223 5.38 3.88 -12.14
N ALA A 224 6.10 4.29 -11.09
CA ALA A 224 7.24 5.19 -11.21
C ALA A 224 8.40 4.56 -12.01
N TYR A 225 8.69 3.27 -11.76
CA TYR A 225 9.71 2.51 -12.49
C TYR A 225 9.29 2.30 -13.95
N ALA A 226 8.07 1.81 -14.17
CA ALA A 226 7.53 1.51 -15.49
C ALA A 226 7.51 2.73 -16.43
N ALA A 227 7.23 3.91 -15.88
CA ALA A 227 7.24 5.15 -16.65
C ALA A 227 8.66 5.67 -17.00
N ARG A 228 9.70 5.17 -16.31
CA ARG A 228 11.11 5.57 -16.53
C ARG A 228 11.90 4.55 -17.33
N PHE A 229 11.62 3.27 -17.12
CA PHE A 229 12.38 2.14 -17.66
C PHE A 229 11.48 1.06 -18.26
N PRO A 230 10.52 1.42 -19.16
CA PRO A 230 9.57 0.46 -19.70
C PRO A 230 10.23 -0.70 -20.45
N GLU A 231 11.41 -0.46 -21.04
CA GLU A 231 12.16 -1.47 -21.78
C GLU A 231 12.84 -2.51 -20.89
N ARG A 232 12.86 -2.29 -19.57
CA ARG A 232 13.39 -3.23 -18.58
C ARG A 232 12.35 -4.21 -18.06
N LEU A 233 11.08 -3.98 -18.37
CA LEU A 233 9.98 -4.79 -17.87
C LEU A 233 9.53 -5.81 -18.93
N HIS A 234 9.65 -7.10 -18.60
CA HIS A 234 9.02 -8.17 -19.36
C HIS A 234 7.52 -8.24 -19.01
N ALA A 235 7.18 -8.23 -17.73
CA ALA A 235 5.81 -8.17 -17.25
C ALA A 235 5.69 -7.43 -15.91
N LEU A 236 4.47 -6.97 -15.61
CA LEU A 236 4.13 -6.22 -14.40
C LEU A 236 2.89 -6.82 -13.74
N VAL A 237 2.93 -7.08 -12.45
CA VAL A 237 1.77 -7.49 -11.66
C VAL A 237 1.52 -6.45 -10.57
N LEU A 238 0.35 -5.80 -10.66
CA LEU A 238 -0.15 -4.81 -9.71
C LEU A 238 -1.20 -5.49 -8.84
N ASP A 239 -0.83 -5.89 -7.63
CA ASP A 239 -1.74 -6.54 -6.69
C ASP A 239 -2.27 -5.52 -5.67
N SER A 240 -3.60 -5.44 -5.54
CA SER A 240 -4.24 -4.55 -4.55
C SER A 240 -3.71 -3.12 -4.65
N GLY A 241 -3.67 -2.57 -5.88
CA GLY A 241 -2.86 -1.42 -6.25
C GLY A 241 -3.59 -0.08 -6.20
N PHE A 242 -2.80 0.98 -6.35
CA PHE A 242 -3.25 2.36 -6.33
C PHE A 242 -2.90 3.06 -7.65
N PRO A 243 -3.88 3.61 -8.38
CA PRO A 243 -3.63 4.31 -9.61
C PRO A 243 -2.99 5.68 -9.33
N GLN A 244 -1.91 6.01 -10.03
CA GLN A 244 -1.32 7.35 -10.05
C GLN A 244 -1.97 8.16 -11.18
N VAL A 245 -3.27 8.34 -11.10
CA VAL A 245 -4.06 9.19 -12.01
C VAL A 245 -4.45 10.47 -11.30
N ASP A 246 -4.53 11.55 -12.06
CA ASP A 246 -4.89 12.87 -11.56
C ASP A 246 -6.39 12.94 -11.18
N THR A 247 -6.75 12.32 -10.05
CA THR A 247 -8.11 12.36 -9.52
C THR A 247 -8.09 12.72 -8.04
N LEU A 248 -7.91 14.01 -7.73
CA LEU A 248 -8.17 14.53 -6.38
C LEU A 248 -9.54 14.08 -5.86
N ASP A 249 -10.54 14.04 -6.76
CA ASP A 249 -11.93 13.82 -6.37
C ASP A 249 -12.25 12.39 -5.93
N GLY A 250 -11.63 11.37 -6.52
CA GLY A 250 -11.96 9.97 -6.21
C GLY A 250 -11.01 9.37 -5.18
N TYR A 251 -9.73 9.50 -5.43
CA TYR A 251 -8.72 8.72 -4.74
C TYR A 251 -8.23 9.37 -3.45
N PHE A 252 -7.84 10.65 -3.48
CA PHE A 252 -7.33 11.35 -2.30
C PHE A 252 -8.32 11.37 -1.15
N TRP A 253 -9.58 11.74 -1.44
CA TRP A 253 -10.62 11.79 -0.43
C TRP A 253 -11.15 10.42 -0.02
N GLY A 254 -10.82 9.37 -0.77
CA GLY A 254 -11.31 8.04 -0.51
C GLY A 254 -12.83 7.93 -0.60
N VAL A 255 -13.46 8.65 -1.54
CA VAL A 255 -14.92 8.68 -1.70
C VAL A 255 -15.51 7.31 -2.04
N ASP A 256 -14.73 6.41 -2.62
CA ASP A 256 -15.15 5.05 -2.95
C ASP A 256 -15.08 4.08 -1.75
N TYR A 257 -14.31 4.42 -0.71
CA TYR A 257 -14.11 3.53 0.42
C TYR A 257 -15.35 3.30 1.30
N PRO A 258 -16.19 4.30 1.61
CA PRO A 258 -17.43 4.04 2.36
C PRO A 258 -18.36 3.11 1.60
N GLY A 259 -18.47 3.26 0.28
CA GLY A 259 -19.22 2.37 -0.59
C GLY A 259 -18.70 0.93 -0.56
N ALA A 260 -17.38 0.77 -0.70
CA ALA A 260 -16.69 -0.50 -0.61
C ALA A 260 -16.87 -1.16 0.77
N SER A 261 -16.72 -0.39 1.86
CA SER A 261 -16.92 -0.89 3.23
C SER A 261 -18.36 -1.41 3.42
N MET A 262 -19.34 -0.69 2.93
CA MET A 262 -20.76 -1.13 3.01
C MET A 262 -21.04 -2.34 2.12
N ARG A 263 -20.37 -2.47 0.95
CA ARG A 263 -20.42 -3.66 0.10
C ARG A 263 -19.83 -4.87 0.81
N VAL A 264 -18.63 -4.74 1.38
CA VAL A 264 -17.94 -5.83 2.10
C VAL A 264 -18.73 -6.23 3.35
N LEU A 265 -19.23 -5.28 4.13
CA LEU A 265 -20.10 -5.55 5.28
C LEU A 265 -21.32 -6.39 4.88
N GLY A 266 -22.03 -5.97 3.83
CA GLY A 266 -23.20 -6.69 3.30
C GLY A 266 -22.83 -8.08 2.81
N LEU A 267 -21.71 -8.22 2.11
CA LEU A 267 -21.22 -9.49 1.57
C LEU A 267 -20.84 -10.49 2.68
N LEU A 268 -20.08 -10.04 3.67
CA LEU A 268 -19.67 -10.86 4.81
C LEU A 268 -20.89 -11.29 5.63
N CYS A 269 -21.81 -10.37 5.91
CA CYS A 269 -23.05 -10.70 6.61
C CYS A 269 -23.92 -11.68 5.83
N ALA A 270 -24.06 -11.52 4.51
CA ALA A 270 -24.84 -12.44 3.66
C ALA A 270 -24.25 -13.87 3.60
N ARG A 271 -22.93 -14.02 3.79
CA ARG A 271 -22.25 -15.32 3.85
C ARG A 271 -22.43 -16.03 5.20
N ASP A 272 -22.78 -15.31 6.26
CA ASP A 272 -23.13 -15.85 7.56
C ASP A 272 -24.65 -15.90 7.73
N ALA A 273 -25.22 -17.10 7.78
CA ALA A 273 -26.68 -17.28 7.88
C ALA A 273 -27.27 -16.67 9.17
N THR A 274 -26.49 -16.58 10.27
CA THR A 274 -26.90 -15.96 11.52
C THR A 274 -26.97 -14.46 11.36
N CYS A 275 -25.91 -13.85 10.81
CA CYS A 275 -25.83 -12.43 10.50
C CYS A 275 -26.94 -12.02 9.51
N ALA A 276 -27.06 -12.71 8.39
CA ALA A 276 -28.08 -12.41 7.36
C ALA A 276 -29.52 -12.43 7.89
N LYS A 277 -29.80 -13.33 8.85
CA LYS A 277 -31.11 -13.41 9.49
C LYS A 277 -31.34 -12.28 10.50
N ALA A 278 -30.32 -11.93 11.28
CA ALA A 278 -30.39 -10.91 12.33
C ALA A 278 -30.38 -9.48 11.75
N HIS A 279 -29.61 -9.27 10.67
CA HIS A 279 -29.32 -7.98 10.07
C HIS A 279 -29.67 -7.97 8.57
N PRO A 280 -30.95 -7.84 8.21
CA PRO A 280 -31.39 -7.91 6.81
C PRO A 280 -30.94 -6.71 5.95
N ASP A 281 -30.57 -5.58 6.58
CA ASP A 281 -30.05 -4.38 5.90
C ASP A 281 -28.89 -3.77 6.67
N PRO A 282 -27.68 -4.36 6.59
CA PRO A 282 -26.50 -3.89 7.28
C PRO A 282 -26.14 -2.44 7.01
N ARG A 283 -26.34 -1.98 5.77
CA ARG A 283 -26.05 -0.59 5.37
C ARG A 283 -26.98 0.41 6.08
N ALA A 284 -28.26 0.10 6.15
CA ALA A 284 -29.23 0.96 6.84
C ALA A 284 -28.96 1.01 8.35
N GLU A 285 -28.51 -0.11 8.95
CA GLU A 285 -28.19 -0.18 10.38
C GLU A 285 -26.98 0.69 10.72
N ILE A 286 -25.87 0.58 9.98
CA ILE A 286 -24.70 1.43 10.15
C ILE A 286 -25.04 2.89 9.86
N GLY A 287 -25.77 3.17 8.79
CA GLY A 287 -26.21 4.53 8.45
C GLY A 287 -27.09 5.16 9.53
N GLY A 288 -27.98 4.39 10.14
CA GLY A 288 -28.81 4.84 11.28
C GLY A 288 -27.98 5.15 12.52
N LEU A 289 -26.97 4.31 12.83
CA LEU A 289 -26.05 4.56 13.93
C LEU A 289 -25.20 5.81 13.67
N ALA A 290 -24.61 5.95 12.49
CA ALA A 290 -23.81 7.12 12.10
C ALA A 290 -24.64 8.42 12.22
N ALA A 291 -25.86 8.43 11.70
CA ALA A 291 -26.78 9.58 11.78
C ALA A 291 -27.16 9.95 13.22
N ARG A 292 -27.26 8.99 14.14
CA ARG A 292 -27.50 9.23 15.56
C ARG A 292 -26.27 9.83 16.22
N ILE A 293 -25.10 9.20 16.02
CA ILE A 293 -23.83 9.61 16.66
C ILE A 293 -23.39 10.98 16.17
N ARG A 294 -23.68 11.34 14.92
CA ARG A 294 -23.44 12.69 14.36
C ARG A 294 -24.15 13.76 15.14
N LYS A 295 -25.34 13.48 15.68
CA LYS A 295 -26.09 14.45 16.51
C LYS A 295 -25.53 14.54 17.92
N GLU A 296 -25.15 13.41 18.48
CA GLU A 296 -24.65 13.29 19.84
C GLU A 296 -23.73 12.07 19.95
N PRO A 297 -22.39 12.27 20.11
CA PRO A 297 -21.47 11.17 20.33
C PRO A 297 -21.87 10.33 21.56
N ILE A 298 -21.62 9.04 21.51
CA ILE A 298 -21.89 8.13 22.60
C ILE A 298 -20.65 8.04 23.47
N VAL A 299 -20.78 8.27 24.78
CA VAL A 299 -19.74 7.97 25.75
C VAL A 299 -20.14 6.71 26.51
N ALA A 300 -19.31 5.69 26.42
CA ALA A 300 -19.51 4.42 27.08
C ALA A 300 -18.20 3.92 27.71
N LYS A 301 -18.23 2.80 28.40
CA LYS A 301 -17.03 2.24 29.02
C LYS A 301 -16.64 0.94 28.31
N ASN A 302 -15.34 0.75 28.17
CA ASN A 302 -14.80 -0.54 27.74
C ASN A 302 -14.79 -1.56 28.89
N SER A 303 -14.31 -2.77 28.64
CA SER A 303 -14.23 -3.86 29.63
C SER A 303 -13.30 -3.55 30.82
N LEU A 304 -12.45 -2.52 30.71
CA LEU A 304 -11.55 -2.05 31.77
C LEU A 304 -12.11 -0.84 32.53
N ASP A 305 -13.40 -0.53 32.35
CA ASP A 305 -14.10 0.61 32.96
C ASP A 305 -13.55 1.99 32.50
N VAL A 306 -12.81 2.04 31.37
CA VAL A 306 -12.25 3.26 30.80
C VAL A 306 -13.29 3.92 29.88
N PRO A 307 -13.56 5.23 30.04
CA PRO A 307 -14.45 5.94 29.13
C PRO A 307 -13.93 5.95 27.69
N VAL A 308 -14.80 5.59 26.74
CA VAL A 308 -14.56 5.61 25.29
C VAL A 308 -15.58 6.51 24.65
N THR A 309 -15.14 7.47 23.85
CA THR A 309 -16.03 8.31 23.04
C THR A 309 -16.19 7.70 21.65
N ILE A 310 -17.42 7.30 21.34
CA ILE A 310 -17.79 6.73 20.04
C ILE A 310 -18.34 7.88 19.19
N ASN A 311 -17.53 8.40 18.29
CA ASN A 311 -17.92 9.39 17.29
C ASN A 311 -18.15 8.71 15.91
N GLU A 312 -18.56 9.48 14.93
CA GLU A 312 -18.83 8.97 13.58
C GLU A 312 -17.57 8.42 12.92
N GLY A 313 -16.41 9.06 13.13
CA GLY A 313 -15.11 8.61 12.64
C GLY A 313 -14.70 7.24 13.17
N ALA A 314 -15.02 6.94 14.43
CA ALA A 314 -14.75 5.62 15.01
C ALA A 314 -15.55 4.52 14.29
N ILE A 315 -16.81 4.78 13.90
CA ILE A 315 -17.62 3.82 13.15
C ILE A 315 -17.10 3.68 11.71
N ALA A 316 -16.72 4.78 11.06
CA ALA A 316 -16.10 4.75 9.75
C ALA A 316 -14.83 3.88 9.73
N MET A 317 -13.99 4.03 10.75
CA MET A 317 -12.78 3.19 10.92
C MET A 317 -13.13 1.72 11.13
N LEU A 318 -14.04 1.37 12.05
CA LEU A 318 -14.43 -0.01 12.27
C LEU A 318 -14.94 -0.67 10.98
N THR A 319 -15.73 0.04 10.17
CA THR A 319 -16.19 -0.51 8.89
C THR A 319 -15.08 -0.70 7.86
N SER A 320 -14.00 0.08 7.92
CA SER A 320 -12.84 -0.06 7.03
C SER A 320 -11.90 -1.21 7.42
N LEU A 321 -12.06 -1.78 8.62
CA LEU A 321 -11.28 -2.92 9.11
C LEU A 321 -11.92 -4.28 8.78
N LEU A 322 -13.14 -4.31 8.27
CA LEU A 322 -13.82 -5.54 7.88
C LEU A 322 -13.03 -6.27 6.78
N GLY A 323 -13.05 -7.59 6.83
CA GLY A 323 -12.34 -8.41 5.84
C GLY A 323 -10.81 -8.44 5.99
N ARG A 324 -10.25 -7.71 6.92
CA ARG A 324 -8.83 -7.81 7.28
C ARG A 324 -8.61 -8.99 8.22
N GLN A 325 -7.66 -9.84 7.86
CA GLN A 325 -7.41 -11.06 8.64
C GLN A 325 -6.69 -10.79 9.97
N ASP A 326 -5.92 -9.73 10.03
CA ASP A 326 -5.15 -9.30 11.20
C ASP A 326 -6.02 -8.71 12.33
N TRP A 327 -7.24 -8.24 12.03
CA TRP A 327 -8.08 -7.53 13.00
C TRP A 327 -9.22 -8.35 13.62
N GLN A 328 -9.51 -9.51 13.13
CA GLN A 328 -10.54 -10.45 13.65
C GLN A 328 -11.93 -9.79 13.92
N LEU A 329 -12.26 -8.73 13.20
CA LEU A 329 -13.56 -8.07 13.32
C LEU A 329 -14.57 -8.71 12.37
N SER A 330 -15.59 -9.37 12.92
CA SER A 330 -16.66 -9.94 12.12
C SER A 330 -17.77 -8.91 11.80
N ALA A 331 -18.42 -9.07 10.65
CA ALA A 331 -19.56 -8.26 10.31
C ALA A 331 -20.71 -8.40 11.31
N GLY A 332 -20.95 -9.62 11.80
CA GLY A 332 -21.98 -9.90 12.81
C GLY A 332 -21.69 -9.20 14.13
N ASP A 333 -20.44 -9.25 14.62
CA ASP A 333 -20.06 -8.58 15.88
C ASP A 333 -20.22 -7.07 15.81
N LEU A 334 -19.84 -6.46 14.69
CA LEU A 334 -20.00 -5.03 14.48
C LEU A 334 -21.50 -4.63 14.44
N LEU A 335 -22.32 -5.39 13.70
CA LEU A 335 -23.76 -5.11 13.57
C LEU A 335 -24.51 -5.34 14.87
N ASP A 336 -24.22 -6.43 15.59
CA ASP A 336 -24.78 -6.68 16.94
C ASP A 336 -24.45 -5.54 17.91
N ALA A 337 -23.17 -5.09 17.91
CA ALA A 337 -22.73 -3.99 18.75
C ALA A 337 -23.39 -2.66 18.35
N ALA A 338 -23.56 -2.42 17.06
CA ALA A 338 -24.26 -1.25 16.52
C ALA A 338 -25.74 -1.24 16.93
N ALA A 339 -26.44 -2.36 16.78
CA ALA A 339 -27.83 -2.51 17.17
C ALA A 339 -28.00 -2.33 18.69
N ALA A 340 -27.15 -2.97 19.51
CA ALA A 340 -27.19 -2.81 20.96
C ALA A 340 -26.98 -1.34 21.38
N ALA A 341 -26.04 -0.63 20.76
CA ALA A 341 -25.78 0.78 21.02
C ALA A 341 -26.99 1.66 20.68
N GLN A 342 -27.70 1.37 19.58
CA GLN A 342 -28.93 2.09 19.22
C GLN A 342 -30.06 1.89 20.26
N HIS A 343 -30.07 0.76 20.97
CA HIS A 343 -31.03 0.44 22.02
C HIS A 343 -30.56 0.79 23.44
N GLY A 344 -29.47 1.56 23.59
CA GLY A 344 -29.00 2.07 24.86
C GLY A 344 -27.99 1.18 25.61
N SER A 345 -27.41 0.17 24.94
CA SER A 345 -26.38 -0.74 25.46
C SER A 345 -25.08 -0.63 24.64
N PRO A 346 -24.30 0.47 24.77
CA PRO A 346 -23.16 0.75 23.89
C PRO A 346 -21.83 0.08 24.27
N ASP A 347 -21.76 -0.68 25.38
CA ASP A 347 -20.51 -1.17 25.95
C ASP A 347 -19.73 -2.10 25.00
N LYS A 348 -20.43 -2.97 24.25
CA LYS A 348 -19.79 -3.83 23.24
C LYS A 348 -19.18 -2.99 22.12
N LEU A 349 -19.87 -1.93 21.68
CA LEU A 349 -19.35 -1.02 20.66
C LEU A 349 -18.16 -0.21 21.18
N ALA A 350 -18.20 0.23 22.44
CA ALA A 350 -17.08 0.91 23.09
C ALA A 350 -15.85 -0.02 23.18
N GLN A 351 -16.07 -1.31 23.45
CA GLN A 351 -15.00 -2.28 23.44
C GLN A 351 -14.38 -2.43 22.04
N LEU A 352 -15.19 -2.56 20.99
CA LEU A 352 -14.69 -2.64 19.63
C LEU A 352 -13.87 -1.40 19.23
N VAL A 353 -14.35 -0.20 19.57
CA VAL A 353 -13.63 1.05 19.31
C VAL A 353 -12.31 1.11 20.09
N ASN A 354 -12.28 0.61 21.32
CA ASN A 354 -11.05 0.56 22.13
C ASN A 354 -10.03 -0.44 21.57
N ASP A 355 -10.50 -1.61 21.11
CA ASP A 355 -9.64 -2.66 20.58
C ASP A 355 -9.10 -2.32 19.20
N HIS A 356 -9.78 -1.41 18.50
CA HIS A 356 -9.44 -0.95 17.16
C HIS A 356 -9.37 0.59 17.13
N PRO A 357 -8.35 1.19 17.73
CA PRO A 357 -8.24 2.65 17.83
C PRO A 357 -8.20 3.30 16.43
N THR A 358 -8.85 4.44 16.29
CA THR A 358 -8.97 5.19 15.03
C THR A 358 -7.63 5.67 14.49
N TRP A 359 -6.65 5.79 15.36
CA TRP A 359 -5.27 6.07 15.04
C TRP A 359 -4.38 5.05 15.74
N SER A 360 -3.86 4.12 14.99
CA SER A 360 -2.69 3.35 15.34
C SER A 360 -1.52 3.90 14.54
N GLY A 361 -1.17 5.17 14.73
CA GLY A 361 0.10 5.68 14.24
C GLY A 361 1.18 4.81 14.85
N GLY A 362 1.55 3.75 14.16
CA GLY A 362 2.43 2.65 14.46
C GLY A 362 3.03 2.72 15.87
N GLY A 363 2.62 2.07 16.78
CA GLY A 363 3.21 2.02 18.11
C GLY A 363 3.74 0.62 18.38
N GLY A 364 5.00 0.50 18.76
CA GLY A 364 5.56 -0.72 19.31
C GLY A 364 5.86 -1.84 18.31
N GLY A 365 5.91 -1.52 17.01
CA GLY A 365 6.38 -2.45 15.98
C GLY A 365 7.90 -2.59 15.97
N ASP A 366 8.38 -3.68 15.38
CA ASP A 366 9.79 -3.83 15.04
C ASP A 366 10.11 -2.90 13.86
N ILE A 367 10.88 -1.84 14.10
CA ILE A 367 11.28 -0.86 13.07
C ILE A 367 12.02 -1.51 11.89
N ALA A 368 12.65 -2.67 12.10
CA ALA A 368 13.26 -3.44 11.02
C ALA A 368 12.22 -4.06 10.10
N GLY A 369 10.98 -4.26 10.55
CA GLY A 369 9.87 -4.73 9.74
C GLY A 369 9.03 -3.61 9.14
N PHE A 370 8.89 -2.48 9.87
CA PHE A 370 8.10 -1.35 9.41
C PHE A 370 8.61 -0.03 9.99
N SER A 371 8.99 0.92 9.12
CA SER A 371 9.41 2.27 9.50
C SER A 371 8.25 3.26 9.35
N GLN A 372 7.78 3.82 10.45
CA GLN A 372 6.81 4.92 10.44
C GLN A 372 7.43 6.21 9.89
N GLY A 373 8.73 6.36 10.10
CA GLY A 373 9.48 7.48 9.54
C GLY A 373 9.50 7.47 8.01
N ASP A 374 9.74 6.31 7.40
CA ASP A 374 9.67 6.16 5.95
C ASP A 374 8.23 6.29 5.43
N ASN A 375 7.28 5.70 6.15
CA ASN A 375 5.86 5.85 5.83
C ASN A 375 5.44 7.32 5.71
N ALA A 376 5.83 8.14 6.70
CA ALA A 376 5.55 9.57 6.66
C ALA A 376 6.29 10.28 5.51
N ALA A 377 7.58 9.97 5.31
CA ALA A 377 8.40 10.60 4.28
C ALA A 377 7.85 10.33 2.88
N ALA A 378 7.61 9.05 2.54
CA ALA A 378 7.08 8.68 1.23
C ALA A 378 5.68 9.27 0.98
N GLN A 379 4.74 9.12 1.93
CA GLN A 379 3.39 9.66 1.75
C GLN A 379 3.36 11.18 1.59
N CYS A 380 4.21 11.92 2.33
CA CYS A 380 4.21 13.38 2.25
C CYS A 380 4.95 13.93 1.02
N VAL A 381 5.75 13.11 0.34
CA VAL A 381 6.40 13.44 -0.94
C VAL A 381 5.53 13.04 -2.13
N ASP A 382 4.99 11.83 -2.13
CA ASP A 382 4.23 11.27 -3.24
C ASP A 382 2.75 11.67 -3.21
N GLY A 383 2.26 12.13 -2.06
CA GLY A 383 0.86 12.44 -1.86
C GLY A 383 0.38 13.64 -2.67
N ALA A 384 -0.85 13.55 -3.19
CA ALA A 384 -1.58 14.70 -3.69
C ALA A 384 -2.37 15.34 -2.56
N PHE A 385 -2.28 16.63 -2.49
CA PHE A 385 -2.92 17.37 -1.43
C PHE A 385 -3.74 18.54 -1.99
N PRO A 386 -4.86 18.92 -1.35
CA PRO A 386 -5.64 20.09 -1.75
C PRO A 386 -4.94 21.41 -1.36
N TRP A 387 -3.65 21.36 -1.05
CA TRP A 387 -2.80 22.50 -0.72
C TRP A 387 -1.53 22.49 -1.55
N ASP A 388 -0.91 23.65 -1.68
CA ASP A 388 0.43 23.75 -2.25
C ASP A 388 1.44 23.26 -1.20
N PRO A 389 2.37 22.35 -1.55
CA PRO A 389 3.44 21.95 -0.63
C PRO A 389 4.28 23.10 -0.07
N ALA A 390 4.32 24.26 -0.74
CA ALA A 390 4.99 25.47 -0.25
C ALA A 390 4.17 26.27 0.76
N ASP A 391 2.89 25.94 0.97
CA ASP A 391 2.06 26.63 1.96
C ASP A 391 2.58 26.39 3.39
N ALA A 392 2.39 27.38 4.26
CA ALA A 392 2.64 27.20 5.68
C ALA A 392 1.65 26.18 6.30
N PRO A 393 2.04 25.44 7.36
CA PRO A 393 1.25 24.36 7.95
C PRO A 393 -0.20 24.74 8.29
N ASP A 394 -0.43 25.94 8.82
CA ASP A 394 -1.77 26.42 9.14
C ASP A 394 -2.61 26.77 7.89
N VAL A 395 -1.95 27.11 6.78
CA VAL A 395 -2.60 27.34 5.48
C VAL A 395 -3.00 26.00 4.86
N ARG A 396 -2.13 24.97 4.96
CA ARG A 396 -2.44 23.62 4.50
C ARG A 396 -3.68 23.07 5.19
N ALA A 397 -3.73 23.14 6.52
CA ALA A 397 -4.89 22.70 7.30
C ALA A 397 -6.18 23.43 6.89
N LYS A 398 -6.12 24.76 6.71
CA LYS A 398 -7.28 25.55 6.24
C LYS A 398 -7.73 25.17 4.83
N LYS A 399 -6.78 24.91 3.91
CA LYS A 399 -7.10 24.47 2.55
C LYS A 399 -7.72 23.08 2.54
N PHE A 400 -7.22 22.17 3.40
CA PHE A 400 -7.83 20.87 3.62
C PHE A 400 -9.29 20.99 4.06
N ASP A 401 -9.55 21.76 5.12
CA ASP A 401 -10.90 21.99 5.64
C ASP A 401 -11.83 22.62 4.58
N ALA A 402 -11.31 23.57 3.82
CA ALA A 402 -12.09 24.24 2.77
C ALA A 402 -12.43 23.27 1.63
N ALA A 403 -11.49 22.45 1.20
CA ALA A 403 -11.72 21.47 0.15
C ALA A 403 -12.67 20.35 0.61
N LEU A 404 -12.54 19.87 1.86
CA LEU A 404 -13.46 18.89 2.45
C LEU A 404 -14.92 19.44 2.46
N LYS A 405 -15.09 20.70 2.85
CA LYS A 405 -16.40 21.36 2.86
C LYS A 405 -17.00 21.63 1.46
N ALA A 406 -16.16 21.61 0.43
CA ALA A 406 -16.63 21.78 -0.95
C ALA A 406 -17.17 20.49 -1.57
N LEU A 407 -16.90 19.33 -0.93
CA LEU A 407 -17.44 18.06 -1.41
C LEU A 407 -18.94 17.95 -1.16
N PRO A 408 -19.68 17.21 -2.01
CA PRO A 408 -21.09 16.95 -1.77
C PRO A 408 -21.34 16.26 -0.42
N ASP A 409 -22.43 16.59 0.26
CA ASP A 409 -22.82 15.96 1.53
C ASP A 409 -22.94 14.42 1.44
N THR A 410 -23.12 13.89 0.24
CA THR A 410 -23.25 12.45 -0.02
C THR A 410 -21.94 11.77 -0.42
N ALA A 411 -20.82 12.52 -0.52
CA ALA A 411 -19.54 11.99 -0.98
C ALA A 411 -19.07 10.76 -0.18
N PHE A 412 -19.37 10.75 1.11
CA PHE A 412 -18.94 9.68 2.01
C PHE A 412 -20.09 8.89 2.64
N ALA A 413 -21.26 8.87 1.99
CA ALA A 413 -22.41 8.16 2.54
C ALA A 413 -22.14 6.67 2.84
N PRO A 414 -22.52 6.18 4.05
CA PRO A 414 -23.48 6.74 5.00
C PRO A 414 -22.92 7.77 6.00
N PHE A 415 -21.62 8.07 5.94
CA PHE A 415 -20.96 9.01 6.85
C PHE A 415 -21.06 10.45 6.34
N SER A 416 -20.90 11.42 7.24
CA SER A 416 -20.65 12.83 6.88
C SER A 416 -19.17 13.02 6.45
N ALA A 417 -18.88 14.11 5.73
CA ALA A 417 -17.53 14.48 5.38
C ALA A 417 -16.65 14.68 6.63
N GLU A 418 -17.19 15.35 7.66
CA GLU A 418 -16.48 15.54 8.93
C GLU A 418 -16.25 14.23 9.68
N GLY A 419 -17.27 13.35 9.71
CA GLY A 419 -17.15 12.02 10.33
C GLY A 419 -16.11 11.16 9.63
N TRP A 420 -16.13 11.10 8.30
CA TRP A 420 -15.14 10.39 7.52
C TRP A 420 -13.72 10.94 7.75
N ALA A 421 -13.55 12.26 7.66
CA ALA A 421 -12.25 12.91 7.85
C ALA A 421 -11.68 12.69 9.24
N SER A 422 -12.51 12.72 10.28
CA SER A 422 -12.05 12.54 11.67
C SER A 422 -11.59 11.09 11.96
N GLY A 423 -12.01 10.12 11.16
CA GLY A 423 -11.56 8.74 11.24
C GLY A 423 -10.51 8.45 10.18
N TYR A 424 -10.98 8.26 8.96
CA TYR A 424 -10.21 7.72 7.84
C TYR A 424 -9.10 8.66 7.34
N LEU A 425 -9.37 9.97 7.22
CA LEU A 425 -8.41 10.93 6.68
C LEU A 425 -7.46 11.53 7.72
N SER A 426 -7.54 11.11 8.97
CA SER A 426 -6.70 11.66 10.05
C SER A 426 -5.20 11.47 9.80
N PHE A 427 -4.79 10.46 9.04
CA PHE A 427 -3.40 10.23 8.66
C PHE A 427 -2.79 11.35 7.81
N LEU A 428 -3.59 12.12 7.07
CA LEU A 428 -3.11 13.26 6.28
C LEU A 428 -2.49 14.36 7.14
N ALA A 429 -2.80 14.37 8.43
CA ALA A 429 -2.19 15.27 9.39
C ALA A 429 -0.66 15.09 9.49
N LEU A 430 -0.10 13.93 9.16
CA LEU A 430 1.34 13.70 9.03
C LEU A 430 2.02 14.74 8.13
N CYS A 431 1.33 15.17 7.06
CA CYS A 431 1.92 15.99 6.02
C CYS A 431 1.69 17.50 6.20
N PHE A 432 0.87 17.92 7.18
CA PHE A 432 0.66 19.36 7.40
C PHE A 432 1.95 20.09 7.77
N ASP A 433 2.78 19.50 8.61
CA ASP A 433 4.02 20.09 9.09
C ASP A 433 5.28 19.51 8.39
N TRP A 434 5.10 18.66 7.37
CA TRP A 434 6.20 18.15 6.56
C TRP A 434 6.81 19.29 5.73
N PRO A 435 8.14 19.37 5.55
CA PRO A 435 8.75 20.44 4.76
C PRO A 435 8.30 20.40 3.30
N ALA A 436 8.22 21.56 2.68
CA ALA A 436 7.97 21.64 1.25
C ALA A 436 9.09 20.92 0.49
N PRO A 437 8.77 19.96 -0.41
CA PRO A 437 9.78 19.33 -1.24
C PRO A 437 10.46 20.37 -2.12
N LYS A 438 11.79 20.33 -2.18
CA LYS A 438 12.58 21.24 -3.04
C LYS A 438 12.61 20.78 -4.48
N HIS A 439 12.48 19.48 -4.68
CA HIS A 439 12.55 18.84 -6.00
C HIS A 439 11.43 17.81 -6.09
N ILE A 440 10.29 18.21 -6.64
CA ILE A 440 9.19 17.29 -6.95
C ILE A 440 9.46 16.72 -8.33
N GLU A 441 9.61 15.41 -8.42
CA GLU A 441 9.57 14.69 -9.68
C GLU A 441 8.21 13.99 -9.83
N PRO A 442 7.57 14.04 -10.99
CA PRO A 442 6.32 13.32 -11.18
C PRO A 442 6.56 11.81 -11.06
N ILE A 443 5.64 11.12 -10.38
CA ILE A 443 5.69 9.65 -10.27
C ILE A 443 5.66 9.06 -11.68
N ILE A 444 4.75 9.50 -12.52
CA ILE A 444 4.64 9.11 -13.93
C ILE A 444 4.98 10.30 -14.82
N PRO A 445 6.24 10.44 -15.27
CA PRO A 445 6.63 11.53 -16.17
C PRO A 445 6.04 11.40 -17.59
N ASP A 446 5.83 10.16 -18.05
CA ASP A 446 5.22 9.85 -19.35
C ASP A 446 4.28 8.66 -19.25
N VAL A 447 3.00 8.92 -19.26
CA VAL A 447 1.95 7.90 -19.19
C VAL A 447 1.89 7.01 -20.43
N THR A 448 2.39 7.49 -21.57
CA THR A 448 2.30 6.74 -22.84
C THR A 448 3.17 5.48 -22.84
N ALA A 449 4.24 5.47 -22.06
CA ALA A 449 5.13 4.31 -21.90
C ALA A 449 4.41 3.09 -21.28
N LEU A 450 3.45 3.33 -20.40
CA LEU A 450 2.79 2.29 -19.62
C LEU A 450 1.90 1.38 -20.47
N ALA A 451 1.26 1.92 -21.50
CA ALA A 451 0.25 1.20 -22.29
C ALA A 451 0.77 -0.05 -23.02
N SER A 452 2.08 -0.15 -23.24
CA SER A 452 2.72 -1.25 -23.97
C SER A 452 3.24 -2.38 -23.07
N ILE A 453 3.29 -2.16 -21.76
CA ILE A 453 3.85 -3.14 -20.81
C ILE A 453 2.81 -4.24 -20.55
N PRO A 454 3.16 -5.54 -20.74
CA PRO A 454 2.29 -6.63 -20.32
C PRO A 454 2.02 -6.53 -18.82
N THR A 455 0.77 -6.28 -18.45
CA THR A 455 0.40 -5.99 -17.06
C THR A 455 -0.79 -6.83 -16.65
N LEU A 456 -0.76 -7.37 -15.42
CA LEU A 456 -1.88 -7.99 -14.73
C LEU A 456 -2.26 -7.13 -13.53
N ILE A 457 -3.56 -6.91 -13.33
CA ILE A 457 -4.09 -6.23 -12.15
C ILE A 457 -4.89 -7.26 -11.34
N LEU A 458 -4.47 -7.48 -10.08
CA LEU A 458 -5.21 -8.28 -9.10
C LEU A 458 -5.90 -7.37 -8.08
N SER A 459 -7.06 -7.82 -7.58
CA SER A 459 -7.80 -7.13 -6.52
C SER A 459 -8.52 -8.14 -5.66
N GLY A 460 -8.41 -8.03 -4.34
CA GLY A 460 -9.19 -8.84 -3.42
C GLY A 460 -10.66 -8.38 -3.35
N GLU A 461 -11.60 -9.33 -3.37
CA GLU A 461 -13.03 -9.03 -3.28
C GLU A 461 -13.39 -8.31 -1.96
N LEU A 462 -12.70 -8.66 -0.89
CA LEU A 462 -12.91 -8.14 0.47
C LEU A 462 -11.88 -7.06 0.86
N ASP A 463 -11.02 -6.67 -0.06
CA ASP A 463 -10.01 -5.64 0.20
C ASP A 463 -10.65 -4.30 0.53
N LEU A 464 -10.29 -3.73 1.68
CA LEU A 464 -10.68 -2.39 2.14
C LEU A 464 -9.46 -1.49 2.39
N SER A 465 -8.24 -1.99 2.14
CA SER A 465 -7.03 -1.15 2.09
C SER A 465 -6.85 -0.55 0.69
N ALA A 466 -7.09 -1.36 -0.36
CA ALA A 466 -7.13 -0.94 -1.74
C ALA A 466 -8.33 -1.63 -2.43
N PRO A 467 -9.55 -1.17 -2.19
CA PRO A 467 -10.74 -1.85 -2.67
C PRO A 467 -10.81 -1.89 -4.20
N THR A 468 -11.58 -2.85 -4.71
CA THR A 468 -11.76 -3.08 -6.16
C THR A 468 -12.15 -1.80 -6.90
N GLU A 469 -12.94 -0.94 -6.26
CA GLU A 469 -13.38 0.35 -6.79
C GLU A 469 -12.19 1.29 -7.02
N VAL A 470 -11.19 1.26 -6.13
CA VAL A 470 -9.95 2.05 -6.21
C VAL A 470 -8.93 1.43 -7.17
N ASN A 471 -8.87 0.10 -7.26
CA ASN A 471 -7.93 -0.57 -8.17
C ASN A 471 -8.33 -0.43 -9.64
N LYS A 472 -9.62 -0.44 -9.93
CA LYS A 472 -10.14 -0.48 -11.30
C LYS A 472 -9.61 0.63 -12.20
N PRO A 473 -9.45 1.88 -11.75
CA PRO A 473 -8.85 2.95 -12.55
C PRO A 473 -7.42 2.69 -13.03
N LEU A 474 -6.67 1.71 -12.48
CA LEU A 474 -5.39 1.27 -13.03
C LEU A 474 -5.51 0.87 -14.52
N GLN A 475 -6.68 0.38 -14.96
CA GLN A 475 -6.90 0.07 -16.36
C GLN A 475 -6.91 1.32 -17.28
N THR A 476 -6.96 2.53 -16.74
CA THR A 476 -6.75 3.75 -17.55
C THR A 476 -5.28 3.95 -17.91
N LEU A 477 -4.38 3.52 -17.04
CA LEU A 477 -2.93 3.55 -17.25
C LEU A 477 -2.45 2.33 -18.04
N PHE A 478 -3.04 1.16 -17.78
CA PHE A 478 -2.71 -0.12 -18.40
C PHE A 478 -3.94 -0.69 -19.13
N PRO A 479 -4.34 -0.13 -20.28
CA PRO A 479 -5.63 -0.43 -20.92
C PRO A 479 -5.77 -1.86 -21.44
N GLN A 480 -4.66 -2.58 -21.61
CA GLN A 480 -4.66 -3.99 -22.04
C GLN A 480 -4.59 -4.98 -20.86
N ALA A 481 -4.44 -4.49 -19.63
CA ALA A 481 -4.29 -5.34 -18.46
C ALA A 481 -5.59 -6.13 -18.16
N PRO A 482 -5.55 -7.47 -18.09
CA PRO A 482 -6.62 -8.23 -17.46
C PRO A 482 -6.77 -7.80 -16.01
N PHE A 483 -8.02 -7.64 -15.57
CA PHE A 483 -8.38 -7.31 -14.21
C PHE A 483 -9.01 -8.53 -13.56
N VAL A 484 -8.34 -9.11 -12.56
CA VAL A 484 -8.76 -10.33 -11.87
C VAL A 484 -9.18 -10.00 -10.44
N VAL A 485 -10.44 -10.26 -10.11
CA VAL A 485 -10.92 -10.19 -8.73
C VAL A 485 -10.79 -11.56 -8.09
N VAL A 486 -10.04 -11.64 -6.98
CA VAL A 486 -9.86 -12.87 -6.22
C VAL A 486 -10.96 -12.96 -5.17
N ALA A 487 -11.91 -13.86 -5.42
CA ALA A 487 -13.09 -14.02 -4.58
C ALA A 487 -12.71 -14.52 -3.17
N GLY A 488 -13.18 -13.82 -2.16
CA GLY A 488 -12.90 -14.11 -0.75
C GLY A 488 -11.54 -13.62 -0.25
N ALA A 489 -10.67 -13.10 -1.13
CA ALA A 489 -9.40 -12.50 -0.71
C ALA A 489 -9.59 -11.08 -0.19
N GLY A 490 -8.78 -10.72 0.80
CA GLY A 490 -8.59 -9.36 1.29
C GLY A 490 -7.45 -8.65 0.57
N HIS A 491 -6.70 -7.84 1.31
CA HIS A 491 -5.51 -7.12 0.81
C HIS A 491 -4.36 -8.09 0.49
N ASP A 492 -3.55 -7.77 -0.54
CA ASP A 492 -2.51 -8.67 -1.09
C ASP A 492 -3.13 -9.97 -1.64
N ALA A 493 -3.93 -9.84 -2.70
CA ALA A 493 -4.84 -10.88 -3.18
C ALA A 493 -4.13 -12.16 -3.66
N ALA A 494 -2.84 -12.11 -3.98
CA ALA A 494 -2.02 -13.27 -4.33
C ALA A 494 -1.37 -13.95 -3.12
N ALA A 495 -1.42 -13.36 -1.91
CA ALA A 495 -0.77 -13.95 -0.74
C ALA A 495 -1.32 -15.35 -0.41
N PRO A 496 -0.47 -16.32 -0.02
CA PRO A 496 -0.89 -17.71 0.21
C PRO A 496 -2.01 -17.88 1.24
N PHE A 497 -2.04 -17.03 2.25
CA PHE A 497 -3.08 -17.06 3.29
C PHE A 497 -4.42 -16.47 2.83
N MET A 498 -4.46 -15.77 1.69
CA MET A 498 -5.71 -15.29 1.05
C MET A 498 -6.41 -16.37 0.22
N GLY A 499 -5.81 -17.54 0.07
CA GLY A 499 -6.37 -18.68 -0.66
C GLY A 499 -5.50 -19.12 -1.84
N ALA A 500 -5.87 -20.25 -2.44
CA ALA A 500 -5.03 -20.93 -3.40
C ALA A 500 -5.17 -20.43 -4.85
N CYS A 501 -5.76 -19.26 -5.10
CA CYS A 501 -6.04 -18.84 -6.48
C CYS A 501 -5.11 -17.74 -7.00
N GLY A 502 -4.84 -16.70 -6.22
CA GLY A 502 -4.11 -15.53 -6.69
C GLY A 502 -2.68 -15.83 -7.13
N GLY A 503 -1.91 -16.54 -6.30
CA GLY A 503 -0.52 -16.89 -6.59
C GLY A 503 -0.35 -17.67 -7.91
N PRO A 504 -1.08 -18.78 -8.16
CA PRO A 504 -1.03 -19.49 -9.44
C PRO A 504 -1.40 -18.64 -10.67
N VAL A 505 -2.31 -17.67 -10.52
CA VAL A 505 -2.64 -16.73 -11.60
C VAL A 505 -1.46 -15.82 -11.91
N VAL A 506 -0.76 -15.31 -10.88
CA VAL A 506 0.46 -14.50 -11.02
C VAL A 506 1.56 -15.30 -11.72
N ALA A 507 1.90 -16.49 -11.22
CA ALA A 507 2.93 -17.34 -11.81
C ALA A 507 2.63 -17.65 -13.29
N LYS A 508 1.40 -18.07 -13.58
CA LYS A 508 0.98 -18.33 -14.97
C LYS A 508 1.06 -17.09 -15.84
N PHE A 509 0.79 -15.90 -15.28
CA PHE A 509 0.89 -14.65 -16.05
C PHE A 509 2.34 -14.36 -16.42
N PHE A 510 3.29 -14.52 -15.52
CA PHE A 510 4.71 -14.36 -15.81
C PHE A 510 5.19 -15.35 -16.88
N ASP A 511 4.78 -16.61 -16.80
CA ASP A 511 5.14 -17.63 -17.80
C ASP A 511 4.53 -17.39 -19.19
N THR A 512 3.34 -16.74 -19.28
CA THR A 512 2.54 -16.77 -20.53
C THR A 512 2.07 -15.40 -21.01
N LEU A 513 2.21 -14.36 -20.21
CA LEU A 513 1.65 -13.02 -20.41
C LEU A 513 0.11 -13.02 -20.60
N LYS A 514 -0.57 -14.03 -20.05
CA LYS A 514 -2.02 -14.20 -20.19
C LYS A 514 -2.65 -14.52 -18.85
N ALA A 515 -3.75 -13.85 -18.55
CA ALA A 515 -4.64 -14.18 -17.44
C ALA A 515 -6.10 -14.17 -17.88
N ASP A 516 -6.89 -15.07 -17.29
CA ASP A 516 -8.35 -15.08 -17.47
C ASP A 516 -8.96 -14.22 -16.35
N PRO A 517 -9.71 -13.14 -16.68
CA PRO A 517 -10.38 -12.31 -15.67
C PRO A 517 -11.33 -13.09 -14.76
N GLY A 518 -11.83 -14.24 -15.20
CA GLY A 518 -12.70 -15.13 -14.42
C GLY A 518 -11.99 -16.19 -13.57
N ALA A 519 -10.65 -16.25 -13.60
CA ALA A 519 -9.89 -17.36 -13.01
C ALA A 519 -10.19 -17.61 -11.53
N CYS A 520 -10.43 -16.54 -10.74
CA CYS A 520 -10.64 -16.61 -9.29
C CYS A 520 -12.05 -16.20 -8.85
N SER A 521 -13.05 -16.41 -9.70
CA SER A 521 -14.44 -15.94 -9.45
C SER A 521 -15.20 -16.73 -8.36
N THR A 522 -14.65 -17.82 -7.86
CA THR A 522 -15.26 -18.65 -6.82
C THR A 522 -14.44 -18.58 -5.55
N PRO A 523 -15.04 -18.17 -4.40
CA PRO A 523 -14.30 -18.14 -3.14
C PRO A 523 -13.87 -19.56 -2.72
N PRO A 524 -12.75 -19.69 -2.00
CA PRO A 524 -12.35 -20.96 -1.40
C PRO A 524 -13.45 -21.50 -0.49
N ARG A 525 -13.64 -22.82 -0.49
CA ARG A 525 -14.65 -23.51 0.34
C ARG A 525 -14.21 -23.60 1.77
#